data_45b0ee2d463ada24d8dd84ad41ae544e
#
_entry.id   45b0ee2d463ada24d8dd84ad41ae544e
#
_cell.length_a   1.000
_cell.length_b   1.000
_cell.length_c   1.000
_cell.angle_alpha   90.00
_cell.angle_beta   90.00
_cell.angle_gamma   90.00
#
_symmetry.space_group_name_H-M   'P 1'
#
loop_
_entity.id
_entity.type
_entity.pdbx_description
1 polymer ?
#
loop_
_entity_poly.entity_id
_entity_poly.type
_entity_poly.pdbx_seq_one_letter_code
_entity_poly.pdbx_strand_id
1 'polypeptide(L)'
;MAERMDFEKRYMNMLENMPGIYIETDPQGIILECSESAAVLFGVKREELRGSDIAERFTTETDASFFADCLSGAKQICGYEFTAADINGNEIILRSISLCEVSDGVFAFISSDVTDESEQEEQSRLTSEELEMKLLEPTREMTRAYNELDNFSAIIAHEFKAPIRAIRLYSNIIADELDSTLSRDAEDALCKINEYCDKSLDLIKNLLEFSRLKARIPEHSQVDMNKLVEGCLNDLRVIHSEADIRVHTALLPVVSGDEFLLRHAVYNILDNSLKYSSVREYTDIDISCRTVGDMYEFSFKDNGVGFDMSGSADPFTMFSRLHTSDEFKGTGVGLAAVRSIVEKHGGRVCISSEPDKGCLVVISIKK
;
A
#
# COMPACT_ATOMS: atom_id res chain seq x y z
N MET A 1 30.79 -61.40 32.06
CA MET A 1 31.55 -60.25 32.63
C MET A 1 32.11 -59.36 31.55
N ALA A 2 32.80 -59.86 30.53
CA ALA A 2 33.36 -59.06 29.44
C ALA A 2 32.29 -58.31 28.58
N GLU A 3 31.17 -58.97 28.21
CA GLU A 3 30.08 -58.36 27.47
C GLU A 3 29.37 -57.23 28.23
N ARG A 4 29.20 -57.36 29.53
CA ARG A 4 28.63 -56.34 30.37
C ARG A 4 29.54 -55.10 30.50
N MET A 5 30.85 -55.31 30.62
CA MET A 5 31.85 -54.24 30.63
C MET A 5 31.93 -53.53 29.26
N ASP A 6 31.77 -54.24 28.15
CA ASP A 6 31.76 -53.62 26.80
C ASP A 6 30.49 -52.80 26.56
N PHE A 7 29.33 -53.27 27.05
CA PHE A 7 28.08 -52.52 27.01
C PHE A 7 28.12 -51.23 27.85
N GLU A 8 28.58 -51.34 29.10
CA GLU A 8 28.72 -50.17 29.98
C GLU A 8 29.66 -49.11 29.37
N LYS A 9 30.76 -49.54 28.75
CA LYS A 9 31.71 -48.65 28.10
C LYS A 9 31.11 -47.97 26.86
N ARG A 10 30.34 -48.67 26.06
CA ARG A 10 29.62 -48.11 24.88
C ARG A 10 28.55 -47.13 25.29
N TYR A 11 27.79 -47.50 26.33
CA TYR A 11 26.74 -46.62 26.86
C TYR A 11 27.34 -45.32 27.43
N MET A 12 28.39 -45.41 28.20
CA MET A 12 29.10 -44.20 28.70
C MET A 12 29.66 -43.36 27.56
N ASN A 13 30.26 -43.96 26.55
CA ASN A 13 30.77 -43.21 25.38
C ASN A 13 29.63 -42.55 24.58
N MET A 14 28.45 -43.12 24.54
CA MET A 14 27.26 -42.50 23.93
C MET A 14 26.82 -41.28 24.71
N LEU A 15 26.74 -41.36 26.04
CA LEU A 15 26.35 -40.23 26.91
C LEU A 15 27.35 -39.06 26.86
N GLU A 16 28.65 -39.36 26.75
CA GLU A 16 29.71 -38.37 26.63
C GLU A 16 29.69 -37.62 25.30
N ASN A 17 29.26 -38.26 24.21
CA ASN A 17 29.31 -37.70 22.86
C ASN A 17 27.93 -37.34 22.28
N MET A 18 26.86 -37.42 23.06
CA MET A 18 25.50 -37.08 22.61
C MET A 18 25.35 -35.58 22.44
N PRO A 19 24.98 -35.08 21.24
CA PRO A 19 24.89 -33.65 20.99
C PRO A 19 23.66 -32.95 21.59
N GLY A 20 22.73 -33.75 22.13
CA GLY A 20 21.50 -33.23 22.76
C GLY A 20 21.54 -33.44 24.28
N ILE A 21 20.56 -32.86 24.95
CA ILE A 21 20.34 -33.02 26.37
C ILE A 21 19.60 -34.33 26.59
N TYR A 22 20.23 -35.25 27.26
CA TYR A 22 19.67 -36.54 27.63
C TYR A 22 19.74 -36.71 29.14
N ILE A 23 18.61 -37.03 29.77
CA ILE A 23 18.47 -37.21 31.21
C ILE A 23 17.60 -38.44 31.44
N GLU A 24 18.09 -39.40 32.25
CA GLU A 24 17.29 -40.51 32.75
C GLU A 24 16.79 -40.20 34.15
N THR A 25 15.51 -40.45 34.41
CA THR A 25 14.89 -40.25 35.72
C THR A 25 14.15 -41.50 36.18
N ASP A 26 13.93 -41.59 37.47
CA ASP A 26 12.93 -42.49 38.03
C ASP A 26 11.51 -41.92 37.88
N PRO A 27 10.43 -42.63 38.25
CA PRO A 27 9.06 -42.14 38.18
C PRO A 27 8.76 -40.90 39.05
N GLN A 28 9.64 -40.59 39.99
CA GLN A 28 9.55 -39.42 40.86
C GLN A 28 10.31 -38.20 40.31
N GLY A 29 11.04 -38.34 39.19
CA GLY A 29 11.82 -37.29 38.57
C GLY A 29 13.26 -37.18 39.10
N ILE A 30 13.73 -38.14 39.90
CA ILE A 30 15.09 -38.18 40.40
C ILE A 30 16.03 -38.61 39.25
N ILE A 31 17.04 -37.81 38.98
CA ILE A 31 18.02 -38.04 37.89
C ILE A 31 18.89 -39.23 38.23
N LEU A 32 18.81 -40.26 37.41
CA LEU A 32 19.61 -41.49 37.53
C LEU A 32 20.90 -41.38 36.73
N GLU A 33 20.81 -40.83 35.52
CA GLU A 33 21.96 -40.64 34.62
C GLU A 33 21.69 -39.46 33.67
N CYS A 34 22.73 -38.84 33.13
CA CYS A 34 22.60 -37.73 32.16
C CYS A 34 23.77 -37.67 31.19
N SER A 35 23.59 -36.97 30.06
CA SER A 35 24.66 -36.66 29.11
C SER A 35 25.61 -35.60 29.67
N GLU A 36 26.83 -35.56 29.14
CA GLU A 36 27.78 -34.50 29.45
C GLU A 36 27.24 -33.12 29.02
N SER A 37 26.55 -33.08 27.89
CA SER A 37 25.88 -31.86 27.41
C SER A 37 24.86 -31.30 28.40
N ALA A 38 24.11 -32.15 29.11
CA ALA A 38 23.18 -31.72 30.17
C ALA A 38 23.91 -31.11 31.37
N ALA A 39 25.01 -31.75 31.80
CA ALA A 39 25.85 -31.25 32.90
C ALA A 39 26.49 -29.89 32.58
N VAL A 40 27.02 -29.73 31.36
CA VAL A 40 27.61 -28.46 30.87
C VAL A 40 26.54 -27.38 30.83
N LEU A 41 25.33 -27.68 30.30
CA LEU A 41 24.25 -26.69 30.18
C LEU A 41 23.81 -26.17 31.55
N PHE A 42 23.62 -27.06 32.53
CA PHE A 42 23.26 -26.66 33.90
C PHE A 42 24.44 -26.08 34.71
N GLY A 43 25.65 -26.09 34.18
CA GLY A 43 26.85 -25.53 34.82
C GLY A 43 27.32 -26.33 36.02
N VAL A 44 26.98 -27.61 36.10
CA VAL A 44 27.31 -28.52 37.24
C VAL A 44 28.04 -29.77 36.73
N LYS A 45 28.68 -30.49 37.64
CA LYS A 45 29.26 -31.79 37.30
C LYS A 45 28.18 -32.85 37.20
N ARG A 46 28.40 -33.82 36.31
CA ARG A 46 27.47 -34.93 36.09
C ARG A 46 27.15 -35.71 37.37
N GLU A 47 28.16 -35.90 38.28
CA GLU A 47 27.98 -36.55 39.56
C GLU A 47 27.06 -35.76 40.50
N GLU A 48 26.96 -34.43 40.33
CA GLU A 48 26.13 -33.53 41.14
C GLU A 48 24.68 -33.51 40.64
N LEU A 49 24.46 -33.74 39.34
CA LEU A 49 23.11 -33.91 38.78
C LEU A 49 22.47 -35.24 39.18
N ARG A 50 23.28 -36.30 39.28
CA ARG A 50 22.76 -37.62 39.66
C ARG A 50 22.27 -37.59 41.10
N GLY A 51 21.03 -38.06 41.28
CA GLY A 51 20.35 -38.09 42.60
C GLY A 51 19.63 -36.78 42.94
N SER A 52 19.72 -35.73 42.10
CA SER A 52 18.90 -34.52 42.26
C SER A 52 17.55 -34.69 41.57
N ASP A 53 16.56 -33.90 41.99
CA ASP A 53 15.26 -33.84 41.33
C ASP A 53 15.34 -32.88 40.11
N ILE A 54 14.93 -33.37 38.93
CA ILE A 54 14.90 -32.56 37.74
C ILE A 54 13.94 -31.36 37.87
N ALA A 55 12.89 -31.48 38.66
CA ALA A 55 11.92 -30.43 38.91
C ALA A 55 12.55 -29.19 39.56
N GLU A 56 13.63 -29.36 40.33
CA GLU A 56 14.38 -28.25 40.95
C GLU A 56 15.13 -27.40 39.93
N ARG A 57 15.26 -27.86 38.68
CA ARG A 57 15.90 -27.13 37.59
C ARG A 57 14.92 -26.26 36.80
N PHE A 58 13.63 -26.54 36.87
CA PHE A 58 12.61 -25.70 36.25
C PHE A 58 12.37 -24.43 37.06
N THR A 59 12.21 -23.32 36.39
CA THR A 59 12.01 -22.02 37.04
C THR A 59 10.55 -21.78 37.42
N THR A 60 9.62 -22.53 36.84
CA THR A 60 8.18 -22.38 37.10
C THR A 60 7.58 -23.66 37.73
N GLU A 61 6.65 -23.50 38.69
CA GLU A 61 5.86 -24.62 39.22
C GLU A 61 5.00 -25.28 38.14
N THR A 62 4.62 -24.54 37.09
CA THR A 62 3.86 -25.06 35.96
C THR A 62 4.66 -26.09 35.17
N ASP A 63 5.94 -25.82 34.90
CA ASP A 63 6.82 -26.73 34.16
C ASP A 63 7.13 -27.97 34.96
N ALA A 64 7.43 -27.80 36.24
CA ALA A 64 7.65 -28.96 37.15
C ALA A 64 6.42 -29.87 37.23
N SER A 65 5.23 -29.29 37.39
CA SER A 65 3.97 -30.04 37.41
C SER A 65 3.68 -30.72 36.07
N PHE A 66 3.93 -30.02 34.95
CA PHE A 66 3.72 -30.58 33.62
C PHE A 66 4.65 -31.79 33.37
N PHE A 67 5.93 -31.66 33.76
CA PHE A 67 6.89 -32.76 33.64
C PHE A 67 6.46 -34.00 34.47
N ALA A 68 5.99 -33.80 35.70
CA ALA A 68 5.46 -34.87 36.54
C ALA A 68 4.23 -35.57 35.93
N ASP A 69 3.30 -34.79 35.33
CA ASP A 69 2.16 -35.32 34.58
C ASP A 69 2.61 -36.18 33.39
N CYS A 70 3.69 -35.78 32.71
CA CYS A 70 4.26 -36.55 31.59
C CYS A 70 4.88 -37.88 32.08
N LEU A 71 5.62 -37.89 33.21
CA LEU A 71 6.17 -39.09 33.81
C LEU A 71 5.07 -40.10 34.22
N SER A 72 3.92 -39.61 34.67
CA SER A 72 2.76 -40.43 35.00
C SER A 72 2.00 -40.95 33.77
N GLY A 73 2.37 -40.55 32.57
CA GLY A 73 1.68 -40.88 31.32
C GLY A 73 0.40 -40.10 31.08
N ALA A 74 0.11 -39.08 31.90
CA ALA A 74 -1.10 -38.26 31.77
C ALA A 74 -1.02 -37.26 30.61
N LYS A 75 0.18 -36.86 30.17
CA LYS A 75 0.42 -35.89 29.10
C LYS A 75 1.54 -36.32 28.16
N GLN A 76 1.52 -35.78 26.93
CA GLN A 76 2.62 -35.89 25.96
C GLN A 76 3.53 -34.67 26.05
N ILE A 77 4.84 -34.91 25.97
CA ILE A 77 5.87 -33.86 26.18
C ILE A 77 6.42 -33.25 24.88
N CYS A 78 6.26 -33.91 23.74
CA CYS A 78 6.94 -33.54 22.52
C CYS A 78 6.60 -32.09 22.07
N GLY A 79 7.64 -31.27 21.88
CA GLY A 79 7.53 -29.86 21.44
C GLY A 79 7.20 -28.87 22.55
N TYR A 80 7.07 -29.31 23.81
CA TYR A 80 6.88 -28.41 24.95
C TYR A 80 8.21 -27.74 25.33
N GLU A 81 8.16 -26.47 25.64
CA GLU A 81 9.33 -25.68 26.06
C GLU A 81 9.28 -25.48 27.57
N PHE A 82 10.32 -25.99 28.23
CA PHE A 82 10.52 -25.83 29.66
C PHE A 82 11.47 -24.69 29.92
N THR A 83 11.14 -23.84 30.88
CA THR A 83 12.05 -22.83 31.38
C THR A 83 12.82 -23.37 32.59
N ALA A 84 14.13 -23.52 32.42
CA ALA A 84 15.06 -24.02 33.44
C ALA A 84 16.11 -22.97 33.79
N ALA A 85 16.91 -23.21 34.81
CA ALA A 85 18.03 -22.35 35.18
C ALA A 85 19.31 -23.14 35.37
N ASP A 86 20.45 -22.52 35.02
CA ASP A 86 21.78 -23.00 35.35
C ASP A 86 22.11 -22.74 36.85
N ILE A 87 23.29 -23.17 37.29
CA ILE A 87 23.77 -22.96 38.68
C ILE A 87 23.94 -21.47 39.02
N ASN A 88 24.12 -20.59 38.02
CA ASN A 88 24.29 -19.15 38.20
C ASN A 88 22.94 -18.41 38.16
N GLY A 89 21.84 -19.09 37.86
CA GLY A 89 20.52 -18.52 37.69
C GLY A 89 20.24 -17.97 36.32
N ASN A 90 21.06 -18.26 35.29
CA ASN A 90 20.77 -17.91 33.92
C ASN A 90 19.61 -18.78 33.39
N GLU A 91 18.70 -18.15 32.71
CA GLU A 91 17.53 -18.80 32.10
C GLU A 91 17.95 -19.65 30.92
N ILE A 92 17.39 -20.86 30.84
CA ILE A 92 17.61 -21.82 29.76
C ILE A 92 16.26 -22.30 29.27
N ILE A 93 16.05 -22.30 27.95
CA ILE A 93 14.84 -22.80 27.32
C ILE A 93 15.10 -24.15 26.68
N LEU A 94 14.46 -25.18 27.21
CA LEU A 94 14.58 -26.59 26.80
C LEU A 94 13.35 -27.01 25.98
N ARG A 95 13.51 -27.16 24.67
CA ARG A 95 12.45 -27.73 23.81
C ARG A 95 12.52 -29.26 23.89
N SER A 96 11.48 -29.87 24.44
CA SER A 96 11.39 -31.32 24.57
C SER A 96 11.24 -32.04 23.24
N ILE A 97 12.01 -33.08 23.01
CA ILE A 97 11.93 -33.95 21.84
C ILE A 97 11.12 -35.22 22.18
N SER A 98 11.47 -35.87 23.26
CA SER A 98 10.73 -37.05 23.72
C SER A 98 10.92 -37.31 25.23
N LEU A 99 9.95 -38.00 25.80
CA LEU A 99 10.06 -38.67 27.08
C LEU A 99 9.52 -40.09 26.88
N CYS A 100 10.32 -41.08 27.13
CA CYS A 100 9.93 -42.51 26.99
C CYS A 100 10.49 -43.39 28.10
N GLU A 101 9.76 -44.40 28.46
CA GLU A 101 10.25 -45.42 29.36
C GLU A 101 11.26 -46.33 28.63
N VAL A 102 12.49 -46.38 29.10
CA VAL A 102 13.59 -47.16 28.48
C VAL A 102 13.83 -48.50 29.20
N SER A 103 13.45 -48.59 30.44
CA SER A 103 13.42 -49.85 31.22
C SER A 103 12.41 -49.70 32.35
N ASP A 104 12.13 -50.79 33.08
CA ASP A 104 11.11 -50.82 34.13
C ASP A 104 11.36 -49.73 35.19
N GLY A 105 10.51 -48.67 35.14
CA GLY A 105 10.58 -47.52 36.02
C GLY A 105 11.73 -46.54 35.72
N VAL A 106 12.34 -46.55 34.51
CA VAL A 106 13.36 -45.58 34.09
C VAL A 106 12.87 -44.84 32.84
N PHE A 107 12.81 -43.54 32.93
CA PHE A 107 12.35 -42.63 31.85
C PHE A 107 13.52 -41.84 31.27
N ALA A 108 13.64 -41.83 29.96
CA ALA A 108 14.60 -40.98 29.23
C ALA A 108 13.92 -39.72 28.71
N PHE A 109 14.39 -38.59 29.15
CA PHE A 109 14.03 -37.25 28.67
C PHE A 109 15.08 -36.77 27.69
N ILE A 110 14.65 -36.41 26.47
CA ILE A 110 15.50 -35.87 25.41
C ILE A 110 15.00 -34.48 25.07
N SER A 111 15.90 -33.49 25.10
CA SER A 111 15.59 -32.10 24.74
C SER A 111 16.74 -31.43 24.00
N SER A 112 16.43 -30.31 23.39
CA SER A 112 17.41 -29.36 22.80
C SER A 112 17.37 -28.05 23.56
N ASP A 113 18.55 -27.44 23.71
CA ASP A 113 18.64 -26.04 24.13
C ASP A 113 18.25 -25.15 22.94
N VAL A 114 17.30 -24.26 23.12
CA VAL A 114 16.79 -23.32 22.15
C VAL A 114 16.79 -21.89 22.68
N THR A 115 17.58 -21.62 23.71
CA THR A 115 17.66 -20.31 24.36
C THR A 115 18.00 -19.19 23.36
N ASP A 116 19.04 -19.37 22.57
CA ASP A 116 19.44 -18.40 21.55
C ASP A 116 18.39 -18.21 20.45
N GLU A 117 17.71 -19.28 20.02
CA GLU A 117 16.64 -19.22 19.01
C GLU A 117 15.45 -18.44 19.53
N SER A 118 15.01 -18.70 20.76
CA SER A 118 13.88 -18.02 21.40
C SER A 118 14.15 -16.54 21.65
N GLU A 119 15.35 -16.17 22.06
CA GLU A 119 15.77 -14.78 22.23
C GLU A 119 15.77 -14.03 20.89
N GLN A 120 16.27 -14.64 19.81
CA GLN A 120 16.27 -14.05 18.47
C GLN A 120 14.86 -13.87 17.90
N GLU A 121 13.97 -14.83 18.10
CA GLU A 121 12.57 -14.72 17.67
C GLU A 121 11.84 -13.58 18.40
N GLU A 122 12.01 -13.46 19.72
CA GLU A 122 11.40 -12.40 20.53
C GLU A 122 11.94 -11.01 20.11
N GLN A 123 13.26 -10.90 19.91
CA GLN A 123 13.90 -9.66 19.45
C GLN A 123 13.41 -9.24 18.06
N SER A 124 13.25 -10.20 17.16
CA SER A 124 12.72 -9.97 15.81
C SER A 124 11.27 -9.49 15.86
N ARG A 125 10.44 -10.10 16.73
CA ARG A 125 9.04 -9.71 16.92
C ARG A 125 8.90 -8.30 17.46
N LEU A 126 9.65 -7.96 18.51
CA LEU A 126 9.67 -6.62 19.11
C LEU A 126 10.12 -5.55 18.12
N THR A 127 11.14 -5.85 17.31
CA THR A 127 11.64 -4.94 16.28
C THR A 127 10.59 -4.70 15.18
N SER A 128 9.85 -5.75 14.78
CA SER A 128 8.78 -5.66 13.79
C SER A 128 7.60 -4.82 14.30
N GLU A 129 7.17 -5.02 15.54
CA GLU A 129 6.10 -4.25 16.19
C GLU A 129 6.47 -2.76 16.34
N GLU A 130 7.73 -2.45 16.71
CA GLU A 130 8.23 -1.07 16.75
C GLU A 130 8.25 -0.39 15.38
N LEU A 131 8.65 -1.12 14.32
CA LEU A 131 8.66 -0.62 12.95
C LEU A 131 7.24 -0.35 12.46
N GLU A 132 6.28 -1.25 12.73
CA GLU A 132 4.88 -1.03 12.39
C GLU A 132 4.30 0.21 13.10
N MET A 133 4.57 0.38 14.39
CA MET A 133 4.14 1.58 15.12
C MET A 133 4.75 2.86 14.58
N LYS A 134 6.04 2.86 14.23
CA LYS A 134 6.73 4.00 13.62
C LYS A 134 6.21 4.36 12.21
N LEU A 135 5.64 3.40 11.48
CA LEU A 135 5.00 3.63 10.18
C LEU A 135 3.54 4.11 10.30
N LEU A 136 2.83 3.70 11.35
CA LEU A 136 1.44 4.06 11.56
C LEU A 136 1.24 5.54 11.94
N GLU A 137 2.12 6.13 12.77
CA GLU A 137 2.02 7.53 13.18
C GLU A 137 2.13 8.52 12.00
N PRO A 138 3.19 8.49 11.17
CA PRO A 138 3.29 9.38 10.02
C PRO A 138 2.14 9.22 9.02
N THR A 139 1.66 7.99 8.84
CA THR A 139 0.53 7.72 7.94
C THR A 139 -0.76 8.34 8.47
N ARG A 140 -1.00 8.30 9.77
CA ARG A 140 -2.15 8.96 10.43
C ARG A 140 -2.06 10.49 10.37
N GLU A 141 -0.89 11.05 10.62
CA GLU A 141 -0.66 12.50 10.51
C GLU A 141 -0.85 12.99 9.08
N MET A 142 -0.32 12.26 8.10
CA MET A 142 -0.49 12.57 6.69
C MET A 142 -1.97 12.49 6.29
N THR A 143 -2.71 11.48 6.74
CA THR A 143 -4.15 11.34 6.49
C THR A 143 -4.95 12.49 7.12
N ARG A 144 -4.59 12.92 8.33
CA ARG A 144 -5.22 14.09 8.99
C ARG A 144 -4.96 15.37 8.21
N ALA A 145 -3.69 15.63 7.82
CA ALA A 145 -3.34 16.81 7.05
C ALA A 145 -4.06 16.85 5.68
N TYR A 146 -4.23 15.71 5.02
CA TYR A 146 -5.01 15.61 3.79
C TYR A 146 -6.49 15.91 4.03
N ASN A 147 -7.10 15.36 5.06
CA ASN A 147 -8.52 15.62 5.39
C ASN A 147 -8.76 17.10 5.79
N GLU A 148 -7.82 17.71 6.49
CA GLU A 148 -7.87 19.14 6.83
C GLU A 148 -7.76 20.01 5.56
N LEU A 149 -6.87 19.68 4.63
CA LEU A 149 -6.73 20.39 3.36
C LEU A 149 -7.98 20.26 2.49
N ASP A 150 -8.59 19.07 2.45
CA ASP A 150 -9.83 18.82 1.69
C ASP A 150 -11.01 19.62 2.28
N ASN A 151 -11.19 19.59 3.60
CA ASN A 151 -12.19 20.38 4.29
C ASN A 151 -11.96 21.89 4.09
N PHE A 152 -10.73 22.36 4.17
CA PHE A 152 -10.37 23.75 3.93
C PHE A 152 -10.68 24.17 2.49
N SER A 153 -10.34 23.33 1.51
CA SER A 153 -10.66 23.57 0.09
C SER A 153 -12.16 23.64 -0.14
N ALA A 154 -12.95 22.79 0.50
CA ALA A 154 -14.40 22.77 0.40
C ALA A 154 -15.04 24.03 1.01
N ILE A 155 -14.55 24.46 2.18
CA ILE A 155 -15.03 25.68 2.87
C ILE A 155 -14.69 26.91 2.02
N ILE A 156 -13.44 27.07 1.58
CA ILE A 156 -13.01 28.20 0.75
C ILE A 156 -13.85 28.29 -0.53
N ALA A 157 -14.01 27.16 -1.21
CA ALA A 157 -14.81 27.14 -2.43
C ALA A 157 -16.26 27.55 -2.20
N HIS A 158 -16.87 27.16 -1.05
CA HIS A 158 -18.21 27.60 -0.69
C HIS A 158 -18.25 29.10 -0.44
N GLU A 159 -17.31 29.63 0.35
CA GLU A 159 -17.24 31.05 0.72
C GLU A 159 -16.95 31.96 -0.49
N PHE A 160 -16.18 31.48 -1.49
CA PHE A 160 -15.92 32.27 -2.70
C PHE A 160 -17.08 32.23 -3.72
N LYS A 161 -17.88 31.15 -3.78
CA LYS A 161 -19.02 31.05 -4.69
C LYS A 161 -20.07 32.12 -4.43
N ALA A 162 -20.34 32.45 -3.15
CA ALA A 162 -21.36 33.42 -2.79
C ALA A 162 -21.04 34.85 -3.27
N PRO A 163 -19.86 35.45 -2.99
CA PRO A 163 -19.54 36.80 -3.47
C PRO A 163 -19.42 36.87 -5.00
N ILE A 164 -18.89 35.84 -5.68
CA ILE A 164 -18.80 35.83 -7.13
C ILE A 164 -20.19 35.81 -7.78
N ARG A 165 -21.14 35.02 -7.24
CA ARG A 165 -22.54 35.02 -7.68
C ARG A 165 -23.21 36.38 -7.43
N ALA A 166 -22.90 37.05 -6.31
CA ALA A 166 -23.41 38.40 -6.03
C ALA A 166 -22.88 39.44 -7.02
N ILE A 167 -21.57 39.39 -7.34
CA ILE A 167 -20.96 40.30 -8.36
C ILE A 167 -21.66 40.09 -9.70
N ARG A 168 -21.86 38.83 -10.14
CA ARG A 168 -22.57 38.52 -11.38
C ARG A 168 -24.02 39.02 -11.38
N LEU A 169 -24.73 38.85 -10.25
CA LEU A 169 -26.10 39.30 -10.10
C LEU A 169 -26.20 40.82 -10.24
N TYR A 170 -25.34 41.58 -9.55
CA TYR A 170 -25.31 43.03 -9.63
C TYR A 170 -24.89 43.52 -11.02
N SER A 171 -23.93 42.85 -11.66
CA SER A 171 -23.55 43.14 -13.05
C SER A 171 -24.75 43.00 -14.02
N ASN A 172 -25.55 41.94 -13.87
CA ASN A 172 -26.75 41.72 -14.68
C ASN A 172 -27.82 42.77 -14.38
N ILE A 173 -28.06 43.13 -13.12
CA ILE A 173 -29.02 44.17 -12.76
C ILE A 173 -28.61 45.53 -13.40
N ILE A 174 -27.32 45.88 -13.38
CA ILE A 174 -26.82 47.10 -14.00
C ILE A 174 -27.04 47.06 -15.52
N ALA A 175 -26.77 45.92 -16.15
CA ALA A 175 -27.00 45.72 -17.58
C ALA A 175 -28.49 45.89 -17.95
N ASP A 176 -29.38 45.24 -17.19
CA ASP A 176 -30.82 45.26 -17.45
C ASP A 176 -31.45 46.66 -17.20
N GLU A 177 -31.03 47.36 -16.13
CA GLU A 177 -31.58 48.71 -15.80
C GLU A 177 -31.10 49.84 -16.73
N LEU A 178 -29.90 49.68 -17.31
CA LEU A 178 -29.25 50.72 -18.10
C LEU A 178 -29.18 50.41 -19.61
N ASP A 179 -29.82 49.33 -20.08
CA ASP A 179 -29.74 48.75 -21.43
C ASP A 179 -29.81 49.81 -22.56
N SER A 180 -30.65 50.85 -22.42
CA SER A 180 -30.81 51.90 -23.42
C SER A 180 -29.87 53.13 -23.25
N THR A 181 -29.06 53.17 -22.17
CA THR A 181 -28.24 54.33 -21.77
C THR A 181 -26.78 54.01 -21.59
N LEU A 182 -26.39 52.73 -21.59
CA LEU A 182 -25.00 52.33 -21.48
C LEU A 182 -24.15 52.73 -22.67
N SER A 183 -22.96 53.22 -22.42
CA SER A 183 -21.95 53.33 -23.48
C SER A 183 -21.46 51.91 -23.85
N ARG A 184 -21.00 51.76 -25.11
CA ARG A 184 -20.43 50.50 -25.58
C ARG A 184 -19.31 49.96 -24.68
N ASP A 185 -18.49 50.87 -24.15
CA ASP A 185 -17.40 50.51 -23.23
C ASP A 185 -17.94 49.94 -21.89
N ALA A 186 -19.11 50.43 -21.43
CA ALA A 186 -19.75 49.93 -20.20
C ALA A 186 -20.38 48.55 -20.41
N GLU A 187 -21.01 48.30 -21.56
CA GLU A 187 -21.52 46.98 -21.94
C GLU A 187 -20.39 45.96 -22.06
N ASP A 188 -19.28 46.30 -22.71
CA ASP A 188 -18.09 45.45 -22.81
C ASP A 188 -17.49 45.13 -21.43
N ALA A 189 -17.48 46.14 -20.54
CA ALA A 189 -16.99 45.94 -19.16
C ALA A 189 -17.87 44.96 -18.35
N LEU A 190 -19.20 45.10 -18.46
CA LEU A 190 -20.16 44.18 -17.79
C LEU A 190 -20.06 42.78 -18.35
N CYS A 191 -19.91 42.62 -19.68
CA CYS A 191 -19.66 41.32 -20.30
C CYS A 191 -18.39 40.66 -19.75
N LYS A 192 -17.28 41.39 -19.66
CA LYS A 192 -16.02 40.90 -19.09
C LYS A 192 -16.15 40.51 -17.61
N ILE A 193 -16.88 41.28 -16.80
CA ILE A 193 -17.16 40.96 -15.39
C ILE A 193 -17.87 39.61 -15.30
N ASN A 194 -18.90 39.39 -16.11
CA ASN A 194 -19.63 38.13 -16.12
C ASN A 194 -18.74 36.94 -16.55
N GLU A 195 -17.92 37.11 -17.58
CA GLU A 195 -16.95 36.12 -18.02
C GLU A 195 -15.94 35.75 -16.91
N TYR A 196 -15.40 36.74 -16.17
CA TYR A 196 -14.50 36.49 -15.05
C TYR A 196 -15.20 35.79 -13.89
N CYS A 197 -16.47 36.11 -13.61
CA CYS A 197 -17.26 35.40 -12.61
C CYS A 197 -17.44 33.92 -12.98
N ASP A 198 -17.79 33.62 -14.23
CA ASP A 198 -17.98 32.26 -14.71
C ASP A 198 -16.65 31.50 -14.70
N LYS A 199 -15.57 32.08 -15.19
CA LYS A 199 -14.21 31.49 -15.10
C LYS A 199 -13.81 31.17 -13.63
N SER A 200 -14.11 32.07 -12.69
CA SER A 200 -13.80 31.86 -11.28
C SER A 200 -14.62 30.75 -10.65
N LEU A 201 -15.91 30.65 -10.98
CA LEU A 201 -16.78 29.59 -10.52
C LEU A 201 -16.32 28.21 -11.05
N ASP A 202 -15.90 28.13 -12.31
CA ASP A 202 -15.36 26.92 -12.91
C ASP A 202 -14.02 26.50 -12.29
N LEU A 203 -13.12 27.45 -12.00
CA LEU A 203 -11.87 27.18 -11.28
C LEU A 203 -12.14 26.58 -9.90
N ILE A 204 -13.07 27.16 -9.15
CA ILE A 204 -13.46 26.68 -7.81
C ILE A 204 -14.06 25.28 -7.90
N LYS A 205 -14.93 25.02 -8.88
CA LYS A 205 -15.54 23.71 -9.11
C LYS A 205 -14.47 22.64 -9.38
N ASN A 206 -13.54 22.93 -10.28
CA ASN A 206 -12.48 22.00 -10.66
C ASN A 206 -11.46 21.76 -9.54
N LEU A 207 -11.17 22.78 -8.73
CA LEU A 207 -10.32 22.63 -7.54
C LEU A 207 -10.94 21.69 -6.51
N LEU A 208 -12.25 21.84 -6.25
CA LEU A 208 -12.98 20.93 -5.35
C LEU A 208 -13.00 19.49 -5.86
N GLU A 209 -13.25 19.32 -7.15
CA GLU A 209 -13.27 18.01 -7.80
C GLU A 209 -11.89 17.34 -7.72
N PHE A 210 -10.83 18.07 -8.03
CA PHE A 210 -9.45 17.61 -7.89
C PHE A 210 -9.11 17.21 -6.44
N SER A 211 -9.50 18.03 -5.45
CA SER A 211 -9.31 17.72 -4.03
C SER A 211 -9.98 16.41 -3.65
N ARG A 212 -11.24 16.21 -4.04
CA ARG A 212 -11.99 14.96 -3.80
C ARG A 212 -11.35 13.74 -4.47
N LEU A 213 -10.91 13.88 -5.73
CA LEU A 213 -10.20 12.83 -6.44
C LEU A 213 -8.88 12.47 -5.75
N LYS A 214 -8.18 13.48 -5.20
CA LYS A 214 -6.93 13.27 -4.47
C LYS A 214 -7.13 12.60 -3.10
N ALA A 215 -8.22 12.90 -2.41
CA ALA A 215 -8.55 12.30 -1.11
C ALA A 215 -9.11 10.85 -1.22
N ARG A 216 -9.69 10.50 -2.38
CA ARG A 216 -10.30 9.18 -2.57
C ARG A 216 -9.26 8.06 -2.55
N ILE A 217 -9.48 7.03 -1.73
CA ILE A 217 -8.73 5.77 -1.76
C ILE A 217 -9.26 4.93 -2.92
N PRO A 218 -8.41 4.42 -3.84
CA PRO A 218 -8.86 3.62 -4.96
C PRO A 218 -9.53 2.31 -4.54
N GLU A 219 -10.70 2.02 -5.09
CA GLU A 219 -11.39 0.73 -4.94
C GLU A 219 -11.08 -0.14 -6.16
N HIS A 220 -10.10 -1.04 -6.02
CA HIS A 220 -9.68 -1.87 -7.14
C HIS A 220 -10.72 -2.92 -7.53
N SER A 221 -11.11 -2.89 -8.80
CA SER A 221 -11.99 -3.88 -9.46
C SER A 221 -11.44 -4.23 -10.84
N GLN A 222 -12.02 -5.23 -11.50
CA GLN A 222 -11.69 -5.55 -12.89
C GLN A 222 -12.42 -4.57 -13.82
N VAL A 223 -11.67 -3.69 -14.47
CA VAL A 223 -12.19 -2.62 -15.33
C VAL A 223 -11.93 -2.97 -16.80
N ASP A 224 -13.00 -3.13 -17.58
CA ASP A 224 -12.94 -3.29 -19.04
C ASP A 224 -12.68 -1.93 -19.71
N MET A 225 -11.44 -1.69 -20.14
CA MET A 225 -11.04 -0.42 -20.73
C MET A 225 -11.76 -0.11 -22.06
N ASN A 226 -12.23 -1.13 -22.80
CA ASN A 226 -13.02 -0.88 -24.03
C ASN A 226 -14.34 -0.22 -23.68
N LYS A 227 -15.08 -0.77 -22.70
CA LYS A 227 -16.37 -0.22 -22.25
C LYS A 227 -16.22 1.15 -21.62
N LEU A 228 -15.13 1.35 -20.85
CA LEU A 228 -14.85 2.62 -20.19
C LEU A 228 -14.59 3.73 -21.21
N VAL A 229 -13.71 3.48 -22.19
CA VAL A 229 -13.40 4.43 -23.27
C VAL A 229 -14.64 4.72 -24.12
N GLU A 230 -15.38 3.69 -24.52
CA GLU A 230 -16.62 3.85 -25.29
C GLU A 230 -17.66 4.69 -24.54
N GLY A 231 -17.83 4.45 -23.22
CA GLY A 231 -18.71 5.26 -22.37
C GLY A 231 -18.30 6.73 -22.32
N CYS A 232 -17.00 7.04 -22.17
CA CYS A 232 -16.50 8.41 -22.21
C CYS A 232 -16.74 9.10 -23.58
N LEU A 233 -16.48 8.38 -24.67
CA LEU A 233 -16.71 8.89 -26.01
C LEU A 233 -18.19 9.18 -26.28
N ASN A 234 -19.10 8.35 -25.81
CA ASN A 234 -20.54 8.55 -25.95
C ASN A 234 -21.00 9.81 -25.21
N ASP A 235 -20.52 10.03 -23.96
CA ASP A 235 -20.82 11.25 -23.22
C ASP A 235 -20.29 12.50 -23.93
N LEU A 236 -19.05 12.45 -24.44
CA LEU A 236 -18.41 13.56 -25.14
C LEU A 236 -19.08 13.88 -26.49
N ARG A 237 -19.55 12.87 -27.22
CA ARG A 237 -20.32 13.07 -28.46
C ARG A 237 -21.63 13.81 -28.23
N VAL A 238 -22.28 13.62 -27.10
CA VAL A 238 -23.49 14.38 -26.74
C VAL A 238 -23.17 15.85 -26.51
N ILE A 239 -22.04 16.14 -25.85
CA ILE A 239 -21.61 17.52 -25.55
C ILE A 239 -21.11 18.23 -26.81
N HIS A 240 -20.38 17.53 -27.67
CA HIS A 240 -19.77 18.05 -28.90
C HIS A 240 -20.53 17.57 -30.15
N SER A 241 -21.86 17.65 -30.12
CA SER A 241 -22.75 17.11 -31.15
C SER A 241 -22.54 17.62 -32.57
N GLU A 242 -21.92 18.78 -32.74
CA GLU A 242 -21.61 19.40 -34.02
C GLU A 242 -20.21 19.03 -34.56
N ALA A 243 -19.36 18.36 -33.77
CA ALA A 243 -18.00 18.00 -34.16
C ALA A 243 -17.98 16.67 -34.95
N ASP A 244 -17.20 16.63 -36.05
CA ASP A 244 -16.87 15.37 -36.73
C ASP A 244 -15.78 14.63 -35.93
N ILE A 245 -16.16 13.66 -35.11
CA ILE A 245 -15.28 12.93 -34.21
C ILE A 245 -15.02 11.53 -34.78
N ARG A 246 -13.79 11.32 -35.25
CA ARG A 246 -13.26 10.05 -35.75
C ARG A 246 -12.38 9.42 -34.70
N VAL A 247 -12.65 8.17 -34.33
CA VAL A 247 -11.88 7.48 -33.29
C VAL A 247 -11.49 6.09 -33.79
N HIS A 248 -10.22 5.82 -33.73
CA HIS A 248 -9.60 4.53 -34.05
C HIS A 248 -9.16 3.85 -32.74
N THR A 249 -9.86 2.82 -32.31
CA THR A 249 -9.54 2.12 -31.05
C THR A 249 -9.08 0.70 -31.32
N ALA A 250 -7.86 0.36 -30.90
CA ALA A 250 -7.41 -1.03 -30.83
C ALA A 250 -8.12 -1.77 -29.68
N LEU A 251 -8.04 -3.11 -29.66
CA LEU A 251 -8.55 -3.89 -28.52
C LEU A 251 -7.75 -3.56 -27.25
N LEU A 252 -8.46 -3.13 -26.21
CA LEU A 252 -7.91 -2.73 -24.94
C LEU A 252 -8.06 -3.86 -23.89
N PRO A 253 -7.10 -4.03 -22.95
CA PRO A 253 -7.18 -5.04 -21.91
C PRO A 253 -8.17 -4.67 -20.80
N VAL A 254 -8.49 -5.68 -19.96
CA VAL A 254 -9.07 -5.48 -18.64
C VAL A 254 -7.92 -5.20 -17.65
N VAL A 255 -8.09 -4.20 -16.79
CA VAL A 255 -7.09 -3.80 -15.79
C VAL A 255 -7.65 -3.87 -14.37
N SER A 256 -6.79 -4.03 -13.38
CA SER A 256 -7.15 -3.87 -11.98
C SER A 256 -7.07 -2.40 -11.58
N GLY A 257 -8.21 -1.79 -11.22
CA GLY A 257 -8.24 -0.36 -10.86
C GLY A 257 -9.59 0.11 -10.36
N ASP A 258 -9.68 1.39 -10.00
CA ASP A 258 -10.92 2.07 -9.64
C ASP A 258 -11.58 2.62 -10.92
N GLU A 259 -12.71 2.05 -11.31
CA GLU A 259 -13.44 2.41 -12.54
C GLU A 259 -13.80 3.90 -12.57
N PHE A 260 -14.23 4.47 -11.45
CA PHE A 260 -14.60 5.89 -11.37
C PHE A 260 -13.39 6.79 -11.62
N LEU A 261 -12.27 6.52 -10.98
CA LEU A 261 -11.03 7.29 -11.17
C LEU A 261 -10.48 7.14 -12.59
N LEU A 262 -10.42 5.91 -13.12
CA LEU A 262 -9.95 5.66 -14.48
C LEU A 262 -10.83 6.32 -15.53
N ARG A 263 -12.18 6.30 -15.33
CA ARG A 263 -13.11 7.03 -16.16
C ARG A 263 -12.83 8.52 -16.18
N HIS A 264 -12.57 9.13 -15.02
CA HIS A 264 -12.18 10.53 -14.89
C HIS A 264 -10.89 10.86 -15.66
N ALA A 265 -9.87 9.99 -15.55
CA ALA A 265 -8.61 10.18 -16.27
C ALA A 265 -8.79 10.12 -17.79
N VAL A 266 -9.48 9.08 -18.28
CA VAL A 266 -9.75 8.90 -19.72
C VAL A 266 -10.63 10.02 -20.25
N TYR A 267 -11.68 10.42 -19.52
CA TYR A 267 -12.53 11.53 -19.91
C TYR A 267 -11.76 12.83 -20.08
N ASN A 268 -10.89 13.19 -19.12
CA ASN A 268 -10.06 14.39 -19.21
C ASN A 268 -9.08 14.36 -20.40
N ILE A 269 -8.52 13.20 -20.73
CA ILE A 269 -7.63 13.05 -21.89
C ILE A 269 -8.43 13.27 -23.18
N LEU A 270 -9.58 12.60 -23.32
CA LEU A 270 -10.41 12.69 -24.53
C LEU A 270 -11.06 14.06 -24.70
N ASP A 271 -11.52 14.70 -23.62
CA ASP A 271 -12.05 16.08 -23.65
C ASP A 271 -10.97 17.07 -24.10
N ASN A 272 -9.73 16.93 -23.63
CA ASN A 272 -8.61 17.72 -24.11
C ASN A 272 -8.34 17.48 -25.59
N SER A 273 -8.36 16.24 -26.07
CA SER A 273 -8.18 15.91 -27.50
C SER A 273 -9.24 16.60 -28.36
N LEU A 274 -10.52 16.53 -27.98
CA LEU A 274 -11.61 17.21 -28.69
C LEU A 274 -11.45 18.73 -28.66
N LYS A 275 -11.16 19.29 -27.53
CA LYS A 275 -10.99 20.72 -27.33
C LYS A 275 -9.85 21.30 -28.18
N TYR A 276 -8.67 20.66 -28.16
CA TYR A 276 -7.52 21.18 -28.90
C TYR A 276 -7.53 20.81 -30.38
N SER A 277 -8.43 19.94 -30.81
CA SER A 277 -8.70 19.64 -32.21
C SER A 277 -9.88 20.46 -32.81
N SER A 278 -10.59 21.26 -32.00
CA SER A 278 -11.80 21.97 -32.40
C SER A 278 -11.59 23.00 -33.56
N VAL A 279 -10.35 23.39 -33.80
CA VAL A 279 -9.95 24.28 -34.92
C VAL A 279 -9.65 23.49 -36.19
N ARG A 280 -9.68 22.17 -36.16
CA ARG A 280 -9.47 21.29 -37.32
C ARG A 280 -10.79 20.99 -37.98
N GLU A 281 -10.76 20.57 -39.23
CA GLU A 281 -11.96 20.15 -40.00
C GLU A 281 -12.67 18.95 -39.31
N TYR A 282 -11.90 18.07 -38.70
CA TYR A 282 -12.37 16.94 -37.92
C TYR A 282 -11.39 16.63 -36.79
N THR A 283 -11.89 16.05 -35.70
CA THR A 283 -11.05 15.51 -34.65
C THR A 283 -10.73 14.05 -34.94
N ASP A 284 -9.48 13.68 -34.97
CA ASP A 284 -9.01 12.30 -35.16
C ASP A 284 -8.23 11.83 -33.93
N ILE A 285 -8.69 10.73 -33.32
CA ILE A 285 -8.10 10.17 -32.09
C ILE A 285 -7.75 8.71 -32.28
N ASP A 286 -6.48 8.39 -32.16
CA ASP A 286 -5.97 7.02 -32.13
C ASP A 286 -5.78 6.54 -30.67
N ILE A 287 -6.46 5.44 -30.30
CA ILE A 287 -6.36 4.83 -28.98
C ILE A 287 -5.79 3.43 -29.11
N SER A 288 -4.66 3.17 -28.47
CA SER A 288 -4.01 1.86 -28.50
C SER A 288 -3.45 1.48 -27.13
N CYS A 289 -3.14 0.20 -26.99
CA CYS A 289 -2.49 -0.34 -25.78
C CYS A 289 -1.37 -1.28 -26.17
N ARG A 290 -0.25 -1.19 -25.45
CA ARG A 290 0.84 -2.16 -25.54
C ARG A 290 1.24 -2.65 -24.15
N THR A 291 1.81 -3.83 -24.10
CA THR A 291 2.34 -4.41 -22.85
C THR A 291 3.83 -4.12 -22.76
N VAL A 292 4.27 -3.52 -21.65
CA VAL A 292 5.69 -3.25 -21.37
C VAL A 292 6.01 -3.77 -19.96
N GLY A 293 6.70 -4.91 -19.89
CA GLY A 293 6.95 -5.57 -18.61
C GLY A 293 5.67 -5.99 -17.89
N ASP A 294 5.48 -5.51 -16.67
CA ASP A 294 4.30 -5.71 -15.83
C ASP A 294 3.24 -4.60 -15.95
N MET A 295 3.40 -3.70 -16.95
CA MET A 295 2.52 -2.56 -17.18
C MET A 295 1.77 -2.67 -18.49
N TYR A 296 0.55 -2.13 -18.53
CA TYR A 296 -0.17 -1.76 -19.74
C TYR A 296 0.05 -0.28 -20.03
N GLU A 297 0.54 0.07 -21.22
CA GLU A 297 0.67 1.44 -21.70
C GLU A 297 -0.46 1.76 -22.68
N PHE A 298 -1.37 2.63 -22.26
CA PHE A 298 -2.45 3.16 -23.08
C PHE A 298 -2.01 4.47 -23.72
N SER A 299 -2.09 4.55 -25.03
CA SER A 299 -1.71 5.71 -25.83
C SER A 299 -2.95 6.37 -26.42
N PHE A 300 -3.07 7.68 -26.22
CA PHE A 300 -4.13 8.53 -26.79
C PHE A 300 -3.45 9.59 -27.64
N LYS A 301 -3.65 9.54 -28.95
CA LYS A 301 -3.04 10.46 -29.89
C LYS A 301 -4.13 11.22 -30.62
N ASP A 302 -4.05 12.55 -30.64
CA ASP A 302 -4.95 13.43 -31.36
C ASP A 302 -4.25 14.18 -32.50
N ASN A 303 -5.05 14.80 -33.40
CA ASN A 303 -4.61 15.65 -34.48
C ASN A 303 -4.74 17.14 -34.15
N GLY A 304 -4.79 17.50 -32.88
CA GLY A 304 -4.98 18.89 -32.42
C GLY A 304 -3.88 19.86 -32.82
N VAL A 305 -3.93 21.09 -32.28
CA VAL A 305 -2.92 22.12 -32.56
C VAL A 305 -1.55 21.80 -31.98
N GLY A 306 -1.47 20.88 -31.01
CA GLY A 306 -0.22 20.58 -30.32
C GLY A 306 0.35 21.78 -29.58
N PHE A 307 1.53 21.65 -29.00
CA PHE A 307 2.24 22.72 -28.29
C PHE A 307 3.74 22.45 -28.25
N ASP A 308 4.52 23.50 -27.98
CA ASP A 308 5.97 23.43 -27.85
C ASP A 308 6.36 22.88 -26.46
N MET A 309 7.07 21.76 -26.45
CA MET A 309 7.60 21.08 -25.24
C MET A 309 8.91 21.70 -24.72
N SER A 310 9.52 22.64 -25.43
CA SER A 310 10.80 23.28 -25.04
C SER A 310 10.65 24.24 -23.86
N GLY A 311 9.42 24.62 -23.51
CA GLY A 311 9.11 25.45 -22.35
C GLY A 311 9.35 24.71 -21.00
N SER A 312 9.71 25.47 -19.98
CA SER A 312 10.02 24.93 -18.64
C SER A 312 8.78 24.50 -17.82
N ALA A 313 7.57 24.72 -18.32
CA ALA A 313 6.34 24.43 -17.58
C ALA A 313 5.94 22.95 -17.71
N ASP A 314 5.82 22.24 -16.58
CA ASP A 314 5.28 20.88 -16.55
C ASP A 314 3.76 20.92 -16.85
N PRO A 315 3.29 20.28 -17.95
CA PRO A 315 1.87 20.25 -18.34
C PRO A 315 0.92 19.65 -17.28
N PHE A 316 1.46 18.87 -16.36
CA PHE A 316 0.71 18.22 -15.28
C PHE A 316 0.66 19.03 -13.98
N THR A 317 1.26 20.22 -13.95
CA THR A 317 1.13 21.13 -12.81
C THR A 317 -0.26 21.78 -12.82
N MET A 318 -0.86 21.93 -11.62
CA MET A 318 -2.16 22.60 -11.49
C MET A 318 -2.10 24.02 -12.05
N PHE A 319 -3.14 24.41 -12.77
CA PHE A 319 -3.29 25.71 -13.42
C PHE A 319 -2.25 25.99 -14.54
N SER A 320 -1.43 24.98 -14.89
CA SER A 320 -0.54 25.08 -16.05
C SER A 320 -1.36 25.12 -17.33
N ARG A 321 -1.09 26.10 -18.19
CA ARG A 321 -1.73 26.26 -19.49
C ARG A 321 -0.66 26.48 -20.54
N LEU A 322 -0.73 25.69 -21.60
CA LEU A 322 0.25 25.72 -22.71
C LEU A 322 -0.25 26.56 -23.89
N HIS A 323 -1.56 26.90 -23.89
CA HIS A 323 -2.21 27.82 -24.81
C HIS A 323 -2.83 29.00 -24.07
N THR A 324 -3.01 30.13 -24.76
CA THR A 324 -3.62 31.31 -24.17
C THR A 324 -5.10 31.11 -23.86
N SER A 325 -5.63 31.93 -22.93
CA SER A 325 -7.05 31.81 -22.49
C SER A 325 -8.05 32.15 -23.60
N ASP A 326 -7.62 32.87 -24.60
CA ASP A 326 -8.46 33.35 -25.68
C ASP A 326 -8.58 32.32 -26.81
N GLU A 327 -7.61 31.39 -26.91
CA GLU A 327 -7.63 30.32 -27.91
C GLU A 327 -8.49 29.11 -27.50
N PHE A 328 -8.35 28.67 -26.25
CA PHE A 328 -9.05 27.47 -25.76
C PHE A 328 -9.57 27.65 -24.32
N LYS A 329 -10.84 27.28 -24.07
CA LYS A 329 -11.43 27.27 -22.71
C LYS A 329 -10.81 26.18 -21.86
N GLY A 330 -10.50 26.45 -20.60
CA GLY A 330 -10.05 25.43 -19.66
C GLY A 330 -9.36 25.99 -18.42
N THR A 331 -9.30 25.21 -17.36
CA THR A 331 -8.81 25.60 -16.03
C THR A 331 -7.39 25.15 -15.72
N GLY A 332 -6.79 24.28 -16.55
CA GLY A 332 -5.45 23.71 -16.29
C GLY A 332 -5.41 22.69 -15.16
N VAL A 333 -6.55 22.09 -14.78
CA VAL A 333 -6.64 21.09 -13.71
C VAL A 333 -6.71 19.65 -14.25
N GLY A 334 -7.22 19.47 -15.48
CA GLY A 334 -7.50 18.15 -16.05
C GLY A 334 -6.29 17.21 -16.11
N LEU A 335 -5.14 17.67 -16.65
CA LEU A 335 -3.93 16.84 -16.71
C LEU A 335 -3.31 16.58 -15.33
N ALA A 336 -3.42 17.52 -14.38
CA ALA A 336 -3.02 17.29 -13.00
C ALA A 336 -3.86 16.17 -12.34
N ALA A 337 -5.16 16.13 -12.63
CA ALA A 337 -6.04 15.05 -12.19
C ALA A 337 -5.64 13.70 -12.83
N VAL A 338 -5.34 13.66 -14.13
CA VAL A 338 -4.84 12.47 -14.82
C VAL A 338 -3.58 11.93 -14.13
N ARG A 339 -2.57 12.77 -13.87
CA ARG A 339 -1.35 12.37 -13.15
C ARG A 339 -1.68 11.78 -11.80
N SER A 340 -2.46 12.47 -10.98
CA SER A 340 -2.83 12.01 -9.63
C SER A 340 -3.55 10.66 -9.63
N ILE A 341 -4.46 10.45 -10.58
CA ILE A 341 -5.21 9.20 -10.73
C ILE A 341 -4.29 8.05 -11.15
N VAL A 342 -3.43 8.28 -12.15
CA VAL A 342 -2.49 7.27 -12.66
C VAL A 342 -1.47 6.87 -11.59
N GLU A 343 -0.93 7.83 -10.84
CA GLU A 343 -0.02 7.58 -9.72
C GLU A 343 -0.68 6.75 -8.61
N LYS A 344 -1.97 6.98 -8.31
CA LYS A 344 -2.74 6.16 -7.37
C LYS A 344 -2.91 4.69 -7.80
N HIS A 345 -2.80 4.42 -9.10
CA HIS A 345 -2.80 3.07 -9.68
C HIS A 345 -1.39 2.51 -9.86
N GLY A 346 -0.37 3.12 -9.22
CA GLY A 346 1.03 2.70 -9.30
C GLY A 346 1.64 2.90 -10.69
N GLY A 347 1.02 3.76 -11.52
CA GLY A 347 1.41 4.02 -12.89
C GLY A 347 2.18 5.33 -13.09
N ARG A 348 2.37 5.67 -14.36
CA ARG A 348 3.00 6.93 -14.79
C ARG A 348 2.26 7.49 -15.99
N VAL A 349 2.28 8.83 -16.13
CA VAL A 349 1.75 9.51 -17.29
C VAL A 349 2.86 10.31 -17.99
N CYS A 350 2.88 10.24 -19.31
CA CYS A 350 3.77 11.00 -20.17
C CYS A 350 2.94 11.73 -21.23
N ILE A 351 3.43 12.87 -21.69
CA ILE A 351 2.85 13.63 -22.79
C ILE A 351 3.97 13.99 -23.77
N SER A 352 3.66 13.95 -25.05
CA SER A 352 4.53 14.40 -26.13
C SER A 352 3.70 15.17 -27.14
N SER A 353 4.17 16.34 -27.54
CA SER A 353 3.46 17.21 -28.47
C SER A 353 4.42 18.01 -29.33
N GLU A 354 4.01 18.31 -30.52
CA GLU A 354 4.69 19.26 -31.43
C GLU A 354 3.63 20.22 -32.01
N PRO A 355 3.96 21.50 -32.18
CA PRO A 355 3.05 22.45 -32.82
C PRO A 355 2.51 21.92 -34.17
N ASP A 356 1.22 22.03 -34.36
CA ASP A 356 0.46 21.59 -35.55
C ASP A 356 0.46 20.08 -35.86
N LYS A 357 1.05 19.21 -34.97
CA LYS A 357 1.08 17.76 -35.15
C LYS A 357 0.24 16.98 -34.14
N GLY A 358 -0.46 17.72 -33.27
CA GLY A 358 -1.29 17.11 -32.22
C GLY A 358 -0.52 16.74 -30.97
N CYS A 359 -1.15 15.94 -30.14
CA CYS A 359 -0.65 15.51 -28.83
C CYS A 359 -0.74 13.99 -28.68
N LEU A 360 0.22 13.41 -27.98
CA LEU A 360 0.24 12.02 -27.55
C LEU A 360 0.31 11.98 -26.02
N VAL A 361 -0.74 11.47 -25.38
CA VAL A 361 -0.76 11.18 -23.95
C VAL A 361 -0.63 9.68 -23.76
N VAL A 362 0.31 9.25 -22.92
CA VAL A 362 0.52 7.83 -22.57
C VAL A 362 0.34 7.67 -21.08
N ILE A 363 -0.57 6.80 -20.67
CA ILE A 363 -0.74 6.40 -19.29
C ILE A 363 -0.33 4.93 -19.12
N SER A 364 0.45 4.63 -18.10
CA SER A 364 0.82 3.25 -17.75
C SER A 364 0.10 2.83 -16.48
N ILE A 365 -0.47 1.63 -16.47
CA ILE A 365 -1.21 1.04 -15.34
C ILE A 365 -0.69 -0.36 -15.12
N LYS A 366 -0.54 -0.77 -13.86
CA LYS A 366 -0.10 -2.11 -13.50
C LYS A 366 -1.13 -3.16 -13.94
N LYS A 367 -0.64 -4.31 -14.39
CA LYS A 367 -1.48 -5.46 -14.82
C LYS A 367 -2.30 -6.04 -13.70
#